data_135e0c9162f69d003861223cf6b1bb04
#
_entry.id   135e0c9162f69d003861223cf6b1bb04
#
_cell.length_a   1.000
_cell.length_b   1.000
_cell.length_c   1.000
_cell.angle_alpha   90.00
_cell.angle_beta   90.00
_cell.angle_gamma   90.00
#
_symmetry.space_group_name_H-M   'P 1'
#
loop_
_entity.id
_entity.type
_entity.pdbx_description
1 polymer ?
#
loop_
_entity_poly.entity_id
_entity_poly.type
_entity_poly.pdbx_seq_one_letter_code
_entity_poly.pdbx_strand_id
1 'polypeptide(L)'
;TNYVSLATAAFLGLGMYVVAAGLKYLPFPALIVVAGIAGALFAAVVGLATLRIAGVYFVIFTLGLAELVRQLVAWAQGVMGASSGLYVLITMSDPVLYWALLGLAAFVFLIGWLIGRSRLGMALRVIGNDEVVAAHVGINAARAKIALFVISCTFAAITGALVAPRYSYVEPSIAFSAFLTFEVVIMALLGGVHRLWGPLLGVVPFTILWEFISAKFPSQTTLLLGVSFLLIVYVIPRGIVGVLEDLLRKRKSAGG
;
A
#
# COMPACT_ATOMS: atom_id res chain seq x y z
N THR A 1 6.50 7.90 10.89
CA THR A 1 7.00 6.70 11.62
C THR A 1 8.29 6.12 11.08
N ASN A 2 8.83 6.59 9.95
CA ASN A 2 10.03 6.04 9.25
C ASN A 2 10.01 4.52 8.98
N TYR A 3 8.85 3.87 9.07
CA TYR A 3 8.67 2.46 8.75
C TYR A 3 7.99 2.32 7.39
N VAL A 4 8.71 1.72 6.44
CA VAL A 4 8.16 1.33 5.14
C VAL A 4 7.71 -0.13 5.23
N SER A 5 6.44 -0.40 4.93
CA SER A 5 5.91 -1.76 4.88
C SER A 5 5.83 -2.24 3.44
N LEU A 6 6.42 -3.39 3.17
CA LEU A 6 6.33 -4.07 1.88
C LEU A 6 5.22 -5.14 1.85
N ALA A 7 4.34 -5.16 2.86
CA ALA A 7 3.23 -6.11 2.92
C ALA A 7 2.00 -5.70 2.07
N THR A 8 2.03 -4.59 1.36
CA THR A 8 0.87 -4.05 0.63
C THR A 8 0.27 -5.08 -0.32
N ALA A 9 1.10 -5.81 -1.09
CA ALA A 9 0.64 -6.86 -1.98
C ALA A 9 -0.05 -8.02 -1.24
N ALA A 10 0.41 -8.39 -0.03
CA ALA A 10 -0.23 -9.44 0.76
C ALA A 10 -1.67 -9.11 1.09
N PHE A 11 -1.93 -7.86 1.52
CA PHE A 11 -3.28 -7.42 1.88
C PHE A 11 -4.17 -7.16 0.66
N LEU A 12 -3.59 -6.60 -0.40
CA LEU A 12 -4.30 -6.41 -1.66
C LEU A 12 -4.72 -7.76 -2.25
N GLY A 13 -3.79 -8.72 -2.31
CA GLY A 13 -4.07 -10.09 -2.75
C GLY A 13 -5.12 -10.78 -1.88
N LEU A 14 -5.03 -10.63 -0.55
CA LEU A 14 -6.04 -11.15 0.36
C LEU A 14 -7.44 -10.62 0.01
N GLY A 15 -7.57 -9.32 -0.24
CA GLY A 15 -8.84 -8.70 -0.66
C GLY A 15 -9.36 -9.26 -1.98
N MET A 16 -8.49 -9.44 -2.98
CA MET A 16 -8.85 -10.05 -4.26
C MET A 16 -9.36 -11.49 -4.07
N TYR A 17 -8.68 -12.28 -3.24
CA TYR A 17 -9.06 -13.67 -2.97
C TYR A 17 -10.35 -13.82 -2.18
N VAL A 18 -10.61 -12.91 -1.22
CA VAL A 18 -11.91 -12.87 -0.50
C VAL A 18 -13.05 -12.67 -1.48
N VAL A 19 -12.89 -11.78 -2.47
CA VAL A 19 -13.91 -11.58 -3.50
C VAL A 19 -14.01 -12.81 -4.40
N ALA A 20 -12.89 -13.27 -4.98
CA ALA A 20 -12.88 -14.39 -5.91
C ALA A 20 -13.52 -15.67 -5.32
N ALA A 21 -13.23 -15.97 -4.04
CA ALA A 21 -13.78 -17.13 -3.35
C ALA A 21 -15.23 -16.91 -2.85
N GLY A 22 -15.56 -15.67 -2.46
CA GLY A 22 -16.81 -15.34 -1.80
C GLY A 22 -17.99 -15.06 -2.74
N LEU A 23 -17.75 -14.78 -4.02
CA LEU A 23 -18.80 -14.42 -5.00
C LEU A 23 -19.91 -15.45 -5.14
N LYS A 24 -19.65 -16.71 -4.81
CA LYS A 24 -20.65 -17.78 -4.83
C LYS A 24 -21.67 -17.69 -3.66
N TYR A 25 -21.29 -17.01 -2.59
CA TYR A 25 -22.02 -17.03 -1.32
C TYR A 25 -22.62 -15.68 -0.94
N LEU A 26 -21.95 -14.57 -1.31
CA LEU A 26 -22.29 -13.23 -0.85
C LEU A 26 -22.31 -12.22 -2.01
N PRO A 27 -23.17 -11.19 -1.91
CA PRO A 27 -23.17 -10.10 -2.87
C PRO A 27 -21.88 -9.27 -2.76
N PHE A 28 -21.43 -8.71 -3.88
CA PHE A 28 -20.17 -7.98 -3.99
C PHE A 28 -19.96 -6.89 -2.91
N PRO A 29 -20.95 -6.02 -2.56
CA PRO A 29 -20.76 -5.02 -1.51
C PRO A 29 -20.45 -5.60 -0.14
N ALA A 30 -21.06 -6.77 0.19
CA ALA A 30 -20.78 -7.47 1.44
C ALA A 30 -19.36 -8.03 1.46
N LEU A 31 -18.84 -8.49 0.31
CA LEU A 31 -17.49 -9.00 0.19
C LEU A 31 -16.42 -7.91 0.39
N ILE A 32 -16.70 -6.65 0.04
CA ILE A 32 -15.81 -5.52 0.34
C ILE A 32 -15.66 -5.36 1.87
N VAL A 33 -16.76 -5.46 2.61
CA VAL A 33 -16.75 -5.38 4.07
C VAL A 33 -16.01 -6.58 4.67
N VAL A 34 -16.29 -7.78 4.18
CA VAL A 34 -15.60 -9.01 4.61
C VAL A 34 -14.10 -8.93 4.33
N ALA A 35 -13.68 -8.42 3.17
CA ALA A 35 -12.28 -8.20 2.84
C ALA A 35 -11.61 -7.21 3.79
N GLY A 36 -12.31 -6.12 4.14
CA GLY A 36 -11.83 -5.17 5.14
C GLY A 36 -11.63 -5.81 6.52
N ILE A 37 -12.61 -6.58 6.99
CA ILE A 37 -12.53 -7.29 8.28
C ILE A 37 -11.41 -8.34 8.25
N ALA A 38 -11.33 -9.15 7.20
CA ALA A 38 -10.28 -10.15 7.04
C ALA A 38 -8.88 -9.50 7.02
N GLY A 39 -8.73 -8.40 6.27
CA GLY A 39 -7.52 -7.60 6.24
C GLY A 39 -7.15 -7.03 7.60
N ALA A 40 -8.12 -6.49 8.35
CA ALA A 40 -7.91 -5.96 9.69
C ALA A 40 -7.46 -7.04 10.68
N LEU A 41 -8.13 -8.19 10.69
CA LEU A 41 -7.79 -9.32 11.56
C LEU A 41 -6.40 -9.87 11.24
N PHE A 42 -6.11 -10.09 9.97
CA PHE A 42 -4.80 -10.57 9.54
C PHE A 42 -3.70 -9.54 9.88
N ALA A 43 -3.95 -8.25 9.66
CA ALA A 43 -3.03 -7.18 10.03
C ALA A 43 -2.81 -7.09 11.54
N ALA A 44 -3.83 -7.34 12.36
CA ALA A 44 -3.70 -7.36 13.81
C ALA A 44 -2.78 -8.52 14.26
N VAL A 45 -2.97 -9.72 13.72
CA VAL A 45 -2.12 -10.89 14.00
C VAL A 45 -0.66 -10.62 13.60
N VAL A 46 -0.45 -10.13 12.39
CA VAL A 46 0.88 -9.77 11.87
C VAL A 46 1.49 -8.63 12.69
N GLY A 47 0.71 -7.60 12.99
CA GLY A 47 1.14 -6.46 13.80
C GLY A 47 1.61 -6.88 15.19
N LEU A 48 0.91 -7.81 15.86
CA LEU A 48 1.31 -8.36 17.14
C LEU A 48 2.62 -9.16 17.04
N ALA A 49 2.80 -9.93 15.97
CA ALA A 49 4.04 -10.67 15.73
C ALA A 49 5.24 -9.74 15.47
N THR A 50 5.00 -8.58 14.85
CA THR A 50 6.05 -7.62 14.47
C THR A 50 6.38 -6.58 15.52
N LEU A 51 5.75 -6.61 16.70
CA LEU A 51 5.94 -5.64 17.80
C LEU A 51 7.40 -5.39 18.20
N ARG A 52 8.24 -6.38 18.01
CA ARG A 52 9.67 -6.36 18.43
C ARG A 52 10.61 -6.04 17.26
N ILE A 53 10.08 -5.91 16.06
CA ILE A 53 10.89 -5.73 14.84
C ILE A 53 10.89 -4.25 14.50
N ALA A 54 12.09 -3.67 14.31
CA ALA A 54 12.27 -2.27 13.99
C ALA A 54 13.19 -2.08 12.78
N GLY A 55 13.08 -0.95 12.11
CA GLY A 55 13.98 -0.54 11.02
C GLY A 55 13.95 -1.48 9.82
N VAL A 56 15.12 -1.82 9.30
CA VAL A 56 15.30 -2.62 8.09
C VAL A 56 14.74 -4.04 8.23
N TYR A 57 14.81 -4.62 9.44
CA TYR A 57 14.27 -5.95 9.70
C TYR A 57 12.75 -6.02 9.52
N PHE A 58 12.03 -4.92 9.82
CA PHE A 58 10.59 -4.84 9.57
C PHE A 58 10.28 -4.86 8.05
N VAL A 59 11.10 -4.17 7.24
CA VAL A 59 10.95 -4.15 5.78
C VAL A 59 11.14 -5.55 5.19
N ILE A 60 12.21 -6.25 5.61
CA ILE A 60 12.52 -7.62 5.16
C ILE A 60 11.41 -8.58 5.59
N PHE A 61 10.96 -8.49 6.84
CA PHE A 61 9.88 -9.32 7.37
C PHE A 61 8.59 -9.13 6.57
N THR A 62 8.20 -7.89 6.28
CA THR A 62 6.96 -7.60 5.54
C THR A 62 7.02 -8.08 4.09
N LEU A 63 8.19 -8.05 3.46
CA LEU A 63 8.41 -8.65 2.14
C LEU A 63 8.27 -10.17 2.20
N GLY A 64 8.95 -10.82 3.17
CA GLY A 64 8.85 -12.26 3.39
C GLY A 64 7.43 -12.71 3.72
N LEU A 65 6.68 -11.89 4.47
CA LEU A 65 5.27 -12.15 4.75
C LEU A 65 4.43 -12.19 3.48
N ALA A 66 4.64 -11.25 2.55
CA ALA A 66 3.90 -11.21 1.29
C ALA A 66 4.15 -12.48 0.47
N GLU A 67 5.40 -12.91 0.41
CA GLU A 67 5.77 -14.15 -0.27
C GLU A 67 5.22 -15.40 0.43
N LEU A 68 5.26 -15.43 1.77
CA LEU A 68 4.69 -16.52 2.56
C LEU A 68 3.18 -16.66 2.29
N VAL A 69 2.43 -15.56 2.31
CA VAL A 69 1.00 -15.58 2.01
C VAL A 69 0.73 -16.07 0.59
N ARG A 70 1.51 -15.61 -0.37
CA ARG A 70 1.45 -16.08 -1.76
C ARG A 70 1.60 -17.60 -1.85
N GLN A 71 2.62 -18.16 -1.20
CA GLN A 71 2.91 -19.59 -1.20
C GLN A 71 1.82 -20.40 -0.46
N LEU A 72 1.33 -19.88 0.68
CA LEU A 72 0.23 -20.54 1.40
C LEU A 72 -1.04 -20.62 0.57
N VAL A 73 -1.39 -19.55 -0.14
CA VAL A 73 -2.58 -19.54 -1.01
C VAL A 73 -2.39 -20.50 -2.19
N ALA A 74 -1.22 -20.50 -2.82
CA ALA A 74 -0.91 -21.42 -3.92
C ALA A 74 -0.95 -22.89 -3.46
N TRP A 75 -0.37 -23.18 -2.30
CA TRP A 75 -0.41 -24.52 -1.70
C TRP A 75 -1.84 -24.97 -1.38
N ALA A 76 -2.64 -24.08 -0.74
CA ALA A 76 -4.04 -24.38 -0.40
C ALA A 76 -4.88 -24.70 -1.65
N GLN A 77 -4.67 -23.96 -2.74
CA GLN A 77 -5.33 -24.26 -4.02
C GLN A 77 -4.89 -25.61 -4.60
N GLY A 78 -3.60 -25.95 -4.54
CA GLY A 78 -3.09 -27.24 -4.97
C GLY A 78 -3.70 -28.40 -4.20
N VAL A 79 -3.83 -28.28 -2.87
CA VAL A 79 -4.45 -29.31 -2.01
C VAL A 79 -5.96 -29.47 -2.30
N MET A 80 -6.65 -28.37 -2.61
CA MET A 80 -8.09 -28.40 -2.93
C MET A 80 -8.36 -28.90 -4.35
N GLY A 81 -7.32 -29.24 -5.15
CA GLY A 81 -7.46 -29.64 -6.55
C GLY A 81 -8.02 -28.54 -7.45
N ALA A 82 -7.95 -27.29 -6.98
CA ALA A 82 -8.38 -26.14 -7.75
C ALA A 82 -7.34 -25.82 -8.84
N SER A 83 -7.79 -25.21 -9.94
CA SER A 83 -6.89 -24.61 -10.92
C SER A 83 -6.01 -23.55 -10.24
N SER A 84 -4.87 -23.21 -10.84
CA SER A 84 -3.87 -22.28 -10.27
C SER A 84 -4.41 -20.89 -9.89
N GLY A 85 -5.69 -20.60 -10.05
CA GLY A 85 -6.36 -19.36 -9.68
C GLY A 85 -7.88 -19.50 -9.63
N LEU A 86 -8.55 -18.39 -9.32
CA LEU A 86 -10.01 -18.30 -9.18
C LEU A 86 -10.59 -17.36 -10.24
N TYR A 87 -11.72 -17.75 -10.83
CA TYR A 87 -12.46 -16.91 -11.76
C TYR A 87 -13.31 -15.90 -10.99
N VAL A 88 -13.21 -14.64 -11.38
CA VAL A 88 -14.08 -13.56 -10.89
C VAL A 88 -15.19 -13.34 -11.91
N LEU A 89 -16.37 -13.89 -11.64
CA LEU A 89 -17.51 -13.90 -12.57
C LEU A 89 -18.37 -12.63 -12.50
N ILE A 90 -17.82 -11.54 -11.99
CA ILE A 90 -18.48 -10.23 -11.99
C ILE A 90 -17.69 -9.29 -12.89
N THR A 91 -18.37 -8.74 -13.87
CA THR A 91 -17.88 -7.62 -14.67
C THR A 91 -18.48 -6.32 -14.15
N MET A 92 -17.64 -5.42 -13.64
CA MET A 92 -18.04 -4.04 -13.37
C MET A 92 -17.68 -3.18 -14.57
N SER A 93 -18.55 -2.24 -14.92
CA SER A 93 -18.19 -1.25 -15.94
C SER A 93 -17.04 -0.37 -15.44
N ASP A 94 -16.09 -0.05 -16.32
CA ASP A 94 -14.91 0.77 -15.98
C ASP A 94 -15.26 2.09 -15.27
N PRO A 95 -16.33 2.83 -15.66
CA PRO A 95 -16.73 4.04 -14.92
C PRO A 95 -17.12 3.79 -13.48
N VAL A 96 -17.84 2.71 -13.19
CA VAL A 96 -18.25 2.38 -11.80
C VAL A 96 -17.06 2.04 -10.94
N LEU A 97 -16.12 1.26 -11.47
CA LEU A 97 -14.88 0.93 -10.79
C LEU A 97 -14.04 2.19 -10.53
N TYR A 98 -13.94 3.08 -11.53
CA TYR A 98 -13.22 4.35 -11.40
C TYR A 98 -13.78 5.21 -10.25
N TRP A 99 -15.11 5.43 -10.23
CA TRP A 99 -15.75 6.21 -9.18
C TRP A 99 -15.66 5.56 -7.79
N ALA A 100 -15.73 4.23 -7.72
CA ALA A 100 -15.57 3.49 -6.46
C ALA A 100 -14.14 3.64 -5.91
N LEU A 101 -13.12 3.49 -6.74
CA LEU A 101 -11.72 3.69 -6.35
C LEU A 101 -11.40 5.15 -6.00
N LEU A 102 -11.96 6.11 -6.74
CA LEU A 102 -11.83 7.54 -6.42
C LEU A 102 -12.49 7.86 -5.06
N GLY A 103 -13.68 7.34 -4.82
CA GLY A 103 -14.37 7.47 -3.54
C GLY A 103 -13.57 6.85 -2.40
N LEU A 104 -13.00 5.64 -2.58
CA LEU A 104 -12.11 5.02 -1.61
C LEU A 104 -10.86 5.88 -1.37
N ALA A 105 -10.23 6.40 -2.41
CA ALA A 105 -9.07 7.28 -2.29
C ALA A 105 -9.41 8.54 -1.48
N ALA A 106 -10.52 9.21 -1.78
CA ALA A 106 -10.99 10.37 -1.02
C ALA A 106 -11.26 10.00 0.45
N PHE A 107 -11.83 8.84 0.71
CA PHE A 107 -12.09 8.35 2.06
C PHE A 107 -10.80 8.06 2.83
N VAL A 108 -9.83 7.39 2.20
CA VAL A 108 -8.49 7.16 2.79
C VAL A 108 -7.80 8.48 3.12
N PHE A 109 -7.90 9.47 2.23
CA PHE A 109 -7.40 10.82 2.47
C PHE A 109 -8.04 11.48 3.69
N LEU A 110 -9.37 11.39 3.79
CA LEU A 110 -10.12 11.91 4.93
C LEU A 110 -9.68 11.25 6.24
N ILE A 111 -9.57 9.91 6.25
CA ILE A 111 -9.09 9.18 7.42
C ILE A 111 -7.64 9.57 7.78
N GLY A 112 -6.76 9.69 6.80
CA GLY A 112 -5.38 10.13 7.00
C GLY A 112 -5.30 11.54 7.62
N TRP A 113 -6.15 12.45 7.15
CA TRP A 113 -6.26 13.81 7.69
C TRP A 113 -6.81 13.81 9.12
N LEU A 114 -7.85 13.01 9.42
CA LEU A 114 -8.41 12.84 10.76
C LEU A 114 -7.38 12.25 11.73
N ILE A 115 -6.67 11.19 11.30
CA ILE A 115 -5.57 10.61 12.10
C ILE A 115 -4.51 11.66 12.36
N GLY A 116 -4.11 12.46 11.37
CA GLY A 116 -3.12 13.51 11.51
C GLY A 116 -3.46 14.57 12.58
N ARG A 117 -4.76 14.79 12.85
CA ARG A 117 -5.29 15.69 13.88
C ARG A 117 -5.60 15.01 15.22
N SER A 118 -5.63 13.68 15.26
CA SER A 118 -5.96 12.90 16.44
C SER A 118 -4.76 12.73 17.39
N ARG A 119 -5.04 12.20 18.60
CA ARG A 119 -4.01 11.80 19.57
C ARG A 119 -3.06 10.75 19.00
N LEU A 120 -3.58 9.84 18.16
CA LEU A 120 -2.77 8.85 17.45
C LEU A 120 -1.76 9.52 16.52
N GLY A 121 -2.17 10.52 15.74
CA GLY A 121 -1.28 11.24 14.83
C GLY A 121 -0.18 12.02 15.58
N MET A 122 -0.50 12.61 16.74
CA MET A 122 0.52 13.24 17.60
C MET A 122 1.52 12.21 18.11
N ALA A 123 1.05 11.06 18.62
CA ALA A 123 1.90 9.98 19.08
C ALA A 123 2.84 9.47 17.97
N LEU A 124 2.30 9.27 16.76
CA LEU A 124 3.07 8.81 15.60
C LEU A 124 4.16 9.81 15.15
N ARG A 125 3.94 11.12 15.31
CA ARG A 125 4.96 12.14 15.03
C ARG A 125 6.11 12.08 16.03
N VAL A 126 5.80 11.95 17.32
CA VAL A 126 6.83 11.82 18.37
C VAL A 126 7.64 10.55 18.15
N ILE A 127 6.98 9.40 17.90
CA ILE A 127 7.63 8.14 17.60
C ILE A 127 8.52 8.24 16.33
N GLY A 128 8.09 8.99 15.32
CA GLY A 128 8.84 9.18 14.09
C GLY A 128 10.13 10.00 14.27
N ASN A 129 10.19 10.87 15.28
CA ASN A 129 11.39 11.63 15.62
C ASN A 129 12.34 10.81 16.52
N ASP A 130 11.82 10.29 17.63
CA ASP A 130 12.59 9.46 18.55
C ASP A 130 11.65 8.55 19.36
N GLU A 131 11.86 7.24 19.25
CA GLU A 131 11.03 6.24 19.92
C GLU A 131 11.32 6.18 21.43
N VAL A 132 12.56 6.49 21.84
CA VAL A 132 12.96 6.52 23.26
C VAL A 132 12.29 7.70 23.96
N VAL A 133 12.31 8.87 23.33
CA VAL A 133 11.60 10.05 23.85
C VAL A 133 10.10 9.80 23.95
N ALA A 134 9.49 9.12 22.96
CA ALA A 134 8.08 8.76 22.99
C ALA A 134 7.75 7.89 24.22
N ALA A 135 8.60 6.91 24.52
CA ALA A 135 8.42 6.05 25.69
C ALA A 135 8.50 6.83 27.03
N HIS A 136 9.41 7.79 27.14
CA HIS A 136 9.55 8.63 28.35
C HIS A 136 8.34 9.53 28.63
N VAL A 137 7.62 9.96 27.59
CA VAL A 137 6.36 10.72 27.75
C VAL A 137 5.13 9.81 27.83
N GLY A 138 5.31 8.49 28.05
CA GLY A 138 4.22 7.54 28.27
C GLY A 138 3.49 7.08 27.02
N ILE A 139 4.03 7.33 25.82
CA ILE A 139 3.43 6.88 24.57
C ILE A 139 3.81 5.41 24.34
N ASN A 140 2.80 4.54 24.21
CA ASN A 140 3.01 3.15 23.82
C ASN A 140 3.23 3.06 22.30
N ALA A 141 4.50 3.08 21.88
CA ALA A 141 4.89 3.06 20.47
C ALA A 141 4.34 1.83 19.73
N ALA A 142 4.35 0.66 20.39
CA ALA A 142 3.86 -0.59 19.82
C ALA A 142 2.38 -0.49 19.45
N ARG A 143 1.52 -0.06 20.37
CA ARG A 143 0.07 0.08 20.11
C ARG A 143 -0.21 1.09 19.01
N ALA A 144 0.48 2.22 18.99
CA ALA A 144 0.30 3.25 17.97
C ALA A 144 0.70 2.75 16.57
N LYS A 145 1.82 2.02 16.46
CA LYS A 145 2.29 1.41 15.22
C LYS A 145 1.32 0.34 14.69
N ILE A 146 0.84 -0.56 15.58
CA ILE A 146 -0.14 -1.58 15.20
C ILE A 146 -1.43 -0.95 14.72
N ALA A 147 -1.97 0.03 15.44
CA ALA A 147 -3.20 0.69 15.04
C ALA A 147 -3.09 1.29 13.62
N LEU A 148 -1.99 1.99 13.34
CA LEU A 148 -1.73 2.52 12.00
C LEU A 148 -1.59 1.41 10.95
N PHE A 149 -0.84 0.35 11.28
CA PHE A 149 -0.63 -0.79 10.39
C PHE A 149 -1.96 -1.48 10.04
N VAL A 150 -2.79 -1.77 11.03
CA VAL A 150 -4.12 -2.38 10.85
C VAL A 150 -4.99 -1.51 9.96
N ILE A 151 -5.08 -0.20 10.22
CA ILE A 151 -5.87 0.73 9.41
C ILE A 151 -5.38 0.72 7.95
N SER A 152 -4.06 0.84 7.72
CA SER A 152 -3.48 0.86 6.38
C SER A 152 -3.72 -0.44 5.62
N CYS A 153 -3.53 -1.59 6.27
CA CYS A 153 -3.73 -2.90 5.67
C CYS A 153 -5.21 -3.20 5.39
N THR A 154 -6.13 -2.70 6.22
CA THR A 154 -7.57 -2.78 5.97
C THR A 154 -7.92 -2.09 4.65
N PHE A 155 -7.41 -0.87 4.42
CA PHE A 155 -7.64 -0.17 3.16
C PHE A 155 -6.98 -0.87 1.97
N ALA A 156 -5.79 -1.46 2.14
CA ALA A 156 -5.17 -2.25 1.09
C ALA A 156 -6.03 -3.47 0.69
N ALA A 157 -6.62 -4.18 1.68
CA ALA A 157 -7.52 -5.29 1.43
C ALA A 157 -8.83 -4.84 0.74
N ILE A 158 -9.42 -3.72 1.17
CA ILE A 158 -10.60 -3.13 0.50
C ILE A 158 -10.27 -2.74 -0.95
N THR A 159 -9.09 -2.16 -1.19
CA THR A 159 -8.64 -1.81 -2.55
C THR A 159 -8.53 -3.08 -3.41
N GLY A 160 -7.93 -4.14 -2.86
CA GLY A 160 -7.85 -5.44 -3.55
C GLY A 160 -9.22 -6.00 -3.90
N ALA A 161 -10.17 -5.93 -2.97
CA ALA A 161 -11.55 -6.36 -3.21
C ALA A 161 -12.24 -5.57 -4.32
N LEU A 162 -12.04 -4.25 -4.37
CA LEU A 162 -12.60 -3.38 -5.43
C LEU A 162 -11.96 -3.63 -6.78
N VAL A 163 -10.66 -3.92 -6.83
CA VAL A 163 -9.91 -4.14 -8.08
C VAL A 163 -10.14 -5.56 -8.63
N ALA A 164 -10.54 -6.52 -7.80
CA ALA A 164 -10.75 -7.92 -8.20
C ALA A 164 -11.62 -8.11 -9.47
N PRO A 165 -12.75 -7.39 -9.65
CA PRO A 165 -13.60 -7.54 -10.84
C PRO A 165 -12.93 -7.13 -12.17
N ARG A 166 -11.80 -6.40 -12.13
CA ARG A 166 -11.02 -6.05 -13.32
C ARG A 166 -10.24 -7.25 -13.87
N TYR A 167 -9.98 -8.24 -13.02
CA TYR A 167 -9.30 -9.45 -13.39
C TYR A 167 -10.32 -10.57 -13.57
N SER A 168 -10.50 -11.06 -14.79
CA SER A 168 -11.37 -12.22 -15.04
C SER A 168 -10.88 -13.50 -14.35
N TYR A 169 -9.56 -13.54 -14.05
CA TYR A 169 -8.88 -14.64 -13.42
C TYR A 169 -7.81 -14.13 -12.47
N VAL A 170 -7.90 -14.53 -11.22
CA VAL A 170 -6.99 -14.11 -10.13
C VAL A 170 -6.14 -15.31 -9.72
N GLU A 171 -4.85 -15.23 -10.01
CA GLU A 171 -3.85 -16.21 -9.57
C GLU A 171 -2.92 -15.62 -8.51
N PRO A 172 -2.28 -16.48 -7.67
CA PRO A 172 -1.40 -15.99 -6.58
C PRO A 172 -0.24 -15.13 -7.07
N SER A 173 0.31 -15.41 -8.23
CA SER A 173 1.42 -14.67 -8.85
C SER A 173 1.05 -13.22 -9.18
N ILE A 174 -0.18 -12.98 -9.60
CA ILE A 174 -0.70 -11.64 -9.92
C ILE A 174 -1.15 -10.93 -8.63
N ALA A 175 -1.99 -11.59 -7.81
CA ALA A 175 -2.61 -10.97 -6.65
C ALA A 175 -1.60 -10.56 -5.56
N PHE A 176 -0.54 -11.36 -5.37
CA PHE A 176 0.50 -11.13 -4.36
C PHE A 176 1.83 -10.68 -4.97
N SER A 177 1.80 -10.02 -6.12
CA SER A 177 3.00 -9.57 -6.81
C SER A 177 3.82 -8.58 -5.98
N ALA A 178 5.06 -8.95 -5.67
CA ALA A 178 6.01 -8.05 -5.01
C ALA A 178 6.26 -6.79 -5.84
N PHE A 179 6.20 -6.91 -7.17
CA PHE A 179 6.37 -5.79 -8.09
C PHE A 179 5.36 -4.68 -7.83
N LEU A 180 4.09 -5.01 -7.59
CA LEU A 180 3.05 -4.06 -7.26
C LEU A 180 3.34 -3.30 -5.95
N THR A 181 3.91 -4.00 -4.96
CA THR A 181 4.37 -3.34 -3.72
C THR A 181 5.47 -2.33 -4.00
N PHE A 182 6.45 -2.68 -4.82
CA PHE A 182 7.52 -1.76 -5.20
C PHE A 182 6.99 -0.54 -5.95
N GLU A 183 6.06 -0.70 -6.89
CA GLU A 183 5.41 0.42 -7.58
C GLU A 183 4.77 1.41 -6.60
N VAL A 184 3.96 0.90 -5.66
CA VAL A 184 3.30 1.74 -4.64
C VAL A 184 4.32 2.50 -3.79
N VAL A 185 5.41 1.84 -3.39
CA VAL A 185 6.49 2.47 -2.61
C VAL A 185 7.21 3.54 -3.44
N ILE A 186 7.49 3.26 -4.71
CA ILE A 186 8.14 4.22 -5.61
C ILE A 186 7.26 5.48 -5.77
N MET A 187 5.97 5.29 -6.03
CA MET A 187 5.01 6.41 -6.14
C MET A 187 4.99 7.25 -4.86
N ALA A 188 4.97 6.60 -3.70
CA ALA A 188 4.96 7.29 -2.41
C ALA A 188 6.28 8.05 -2.15
N LEU A 189 7.43 7.44 -2.44
CA LEU A 189 8.74 8.07 -2.28
C LEU A 189 8.94 9.23 -3.27
N LEU A 190 8.56 9.04 -4.53
CA LEU A 190 8.65 10.07 -5.56
C LEU A 190 7.83 11.31 -5.20
N GLY A 191 6.64 11.11 -4.65
CA GLY A 191 5.79 12.21 -4.19
C GLY A 191 6.29 12.88 -2.92
N GLY A 192 6.89 12.10 -2.01
CA GLY A 192 7.37 12.55 -0.70
C GLY A 192 6.49 12.05 0.45
N VAL A 193 7.00 11.07 1.18
CA VAL A 193 6.28 10.35 2.26
C VAL A 193 5.98 11.19 3.51
N HIS A 194 6.61 12.35 3.64
CA HIS A 194 6.44 13.21 4.82
C HIS A 194 5.16 14.04 4.80
N ARG A 195 4.50 14.14 3.64
CA ARG A 195 3.27 14.92 3.46
C ARG A 195 2.13 14.03 3.02
N LEU A 196 0.93 14.33 3.53
CA LEU A 196 -0.30 13.59 3.17
C LEU A 196 -0.57 13.62 1.65
N TRP A 197 -0.31 14.76 1.00
CA TRP A 197 -0.48 14.96 -0.44
C TRP A 197 0.66 14.39 -1.30
N GLY A 198 1.78 14.01 -0.65
CA GLY A 198 2.96 13.51 -1.34
C GLY A 198 2.67 12.36 -2.29
N PRO A 199 2.12 11.22 -1.82
CA PRO A 199 1.84 10.08 -2.68
C PRO A 199 0.96 10.42 -3.90
N LEU A 200 -0.02 11.31 -3.73
CA LEU A 200 -0.88 11.76 -4.83
C LEU A 200 -0.09 12.49 -5.92
N LEU A 201 0.85 13.36 -5.53
CA LEU A 201 1.72 14.05 -6.47
C LEU A 201 2.76 13.13 -7.13
N GLY A 202 3.12 12.02 -6.46
CA GLY A 202 4.04 11.03 -7.01
C GLY A 202 3.40 10.09 -8.04
N VAL A 203 2.11 9.80 -7.90
CA VAL A 203 1.39 8.92 -8.84
C VAL A 203 1.40 9.48 -10.25
N VAL A 204 1.15 10.78 -10.42
CA VAL A 204 1.05 11.41 -11.75
C VAL A 204 2.33 11.25 -12.58
N PRO A 205 3.51 11.72 -12.13
CA PRO A 205 4.74 11.58 -12.92
C PRO A 205 5.16 10.12 -13.07
N PHE A 206 4.90 9.27 -12.07
CA PHE A 206 5.18 7.85 -12.19
C PHE A 206 4.33 7.17 -13.27
N THR A 207 3.02 7.45 -13.33
CA THR A 207 2.13 6.89 -14.34
C THR A 207 2.53 7.34 -15.75
N ILE A 208 2.88 8.61 -15.93
CA ILE A 208 3.38 9.12 -17.22
C ILE A 208 4.67 8.40 -17.63
N LEU A 209 5.60 8.22 -16.69
CA LEU A 209 6.84 7.50 -16.92
C LEU A 209 6.58 6.03 -17.29
N TRP A 210 5.67 5.37 -16.56
CA TRP A 210 5.24 4.00 -16.81
C TRP A 210 4.67 3.84 -18.21
N GLU A 211 3.71 4.68 -18.60
CA GLU A 211 3.10 4.62 -19.94
C GLU A 211 4.13 4.85 -21.04
N PHE A 212 5.01 5.83 -20.87
CA PHE A 212 6.06 6.11 -21.84
C PHE A 212 7.02 4.92 -22.03
N ILE A 213 7.47 4.31 -20.93
CA ILE A 213 8.38 3.16 -20.98
C ILE A 213 7.67 1.94 -21.58
N SER A 214 6.45 1.64 -21.14
CA SER A 214 5.67 0.49 -21.62
C SER A 214 5.30 0.59 -23.09
N ALA A 215 5.03 1.80 -23.58
CA ALA A 215 4.72 2.02 -24.98
C ALA A 215 5.93 1.88 -25.90
N LYS A 216 7.12 2.37 -25.47
CA LYS A 216 8.33 2.35 -26.31
C LYS A 216 9.18 1.09 -26.16
N PHE A 217 9.20 0.50 -24.96
CA PHE A 217 10.10 -0.60 -24.60
C PHE A 217 9.36 -1.71 -23.84
N PRO A 218 8.34 -2.37 -24.44
CA PRO A 218 7.48 -3.32 -23.73
C PRO A 218 8.27 -4.52 -23.16
N SER A 219 9.30 -5.01 -23.84
CA SER A 219 10.12 -6.14 -23.38
C SER A 219 11.11 -5.79 -22.27
N GLN A 220 11.44 -4.52 -22.07
CA GLN A 220 12.41 -4.04 -21.08
C GLN A 220 11.77 -3.18 -19.98
N THR A 221 10.44 -3.11 -19.92
CA THR A 221 9.69 -2.25 -19.00
C THR A 221 10.15 -2.43 -17.55
N THR A 222 10.25 -3.65 -17.06
CA THR A 222 10.65 -3.95 -15.68
C THR A 222 12.08 -3.49 -15.37
N LEU A 223 13.02 -3.68 -16.31
CA LEU A 223 14.40 -3.26 -16.15
C LEU A 223 14.51 -1.73 -16.13
N LEU A 224 13.87 -1.06 -17.09
CA LEU A 224 13.89 0.40 -17.18
C LEU A 224 13.21 1.06 -15.98
N LEU A 225 12.14 0.47 -15.47
CA LEU A 225 11.51 0.93 -14.23
C LEU A 225 12.43 0.78 -13.03
N GLY A 226 13.12 -0.36 -12.91
CA GLY A 226 14.12 -0.56 -11.84
C GLY A 226 15.24 0.48 -11.89
N VAL A 227 15.78 0.75 -13.08
CA VAL A 227 16.80 1.80 -13.27
C VAL A 227 16.23 3.18 -12.96
N SER A 228 15.02 3.48 -13.44
CA SER A 228 14.35 4.76 -13.15
C SER A 228 14.14 4.95 -11.66
N PHE A 229 13.77 3.87 -10.94
CA PHE A 229 13.64 3.91 -9.49
C PHE A 229 14.94 4.26 -8.79
N LEU A 230 16.04 3.60 -9.15
CA LEU A 230 17.37 3.90 -8.58
C LEU A 230 17.76 5.36 -8.82
N LEU A 231 17.50 5.87 -10.03
CA LEU A 231 17.76 7.27 -10.37
C LEU A 231 16.89 8.22 -9.54
N ILE A 232 15.59 7.95 -9.40
CA ILE A 232 14.67 8.78 -8.62
C ILE A 232 15.08 8.84 -7.16
N VAL A 233 15.41 7.70 -6.54
CA VAL A 233 15.84 7.65 -5.13
C VAL A 233 17.15 8.39 -4.92
N TYR A 234 18.06 8.30 -5.88
CA TYR A 234 19.36 8.98 -5.79
C TYR A 234 19.27 10.49 -6.01
N VAL A 235 18.48 10.93 -7.00
CA VAL A 235 18.38 12.35 -7.41
C VAL A 235 17.40 13.14 -6.54
N ILE A 236 16.29 12.51 -6.08
CA ILE A 236 15.22 13.19 -5.34
C ILE A 236 14.94 12.46 -4.01
N PRO A 237 15.90 12.41 -3.09
CA PRO A 237 15.74 11.64 -1.83
C PRO A 237 14.62 12.18 -0.91
N ARG A 238 14.17 13.44 -1.10
CA ARG A 238 13.09 14.09 -0.35
C ARG A 238 11.75 14.09 -1.09
N GLY A 239 11.70 13.48 -2.28
CA GLY A 239 10.52 13.51 -3.14
C GLY A 239 10.25 14.89 -3.77
N ILE A 240 9.29 14.93 -4.68
CA ILE A 240 8.90 16.15 -5.43
C ILE A 240 8.43 17.25 -4.47
N VAL A 241 7.70 16.90 -3.42
CA VAL A 241 7.21 17.86 -2.42
C VAL A 241 8.36 18.53 -1.68
N GLY A 242 9.42 17.79 -1.33
CA GLY A 242 10.60 18.36 -0.68
C GLY A 242 11.32 19.38 -1.57
N VAL A 243 11.48 19.07 -2.85
CA VAL A 243 12.10 19.99 -3.83
C VAL A 243 11.24 21.25 -4.00
N LEU A 244 9.93 21.11 -4.06
CA LEU A 244 9.02 22.25 -4.19
C LEU A 244 9.06 23.17 -2.96
N GLU A 245 9.14 22.60 -1.75
CA GLU A 245 9.27 23.37 -0.51
C GLU A 245 10.62 24.13 -0.43
N ASP A 246 11.70 23.50 -0.87
CA ASP A 246 13.01 24.16 -0.91
C ASP A 246 13.05 25.32 -1.92
N LEU A 247 12.40 25.16 -3.08
CA LEU A 247 12.26 26.23 -4.07
C LEU A 247 11.42 27.40 -3.56
N LEU A 248 10.31 27.11 -2.86
CA LEU A 248 9.43 28.14 -2.27
C LEU A 248 10.12 28.88 -1.11
N ARG A 249 10.93 28.19 -0.32
CA ARG A 249 11.76 28.82 0.75
C ARG A 249 12.81 29.76 0.16
N LYS A 250 13.54 29.32 -0.87
CA LYS A 250 14.53 30.17 -1.54
C LYS A 250 13.90 31.44 -2.13
N ARG A 251 12.70 31.34 -2.69
CA ARG A 251 11.97 32.49 -3.25
C ARG A 251 11.51 33.49 -2.19
N LYS A 252 11.15 33.01 -0.99
CA LYS A 252 10.79 33.89 0.15
C LYS A 252 12.00 34.58 0.78
N SER A 253 13.19 33.95 0.78
CA SER A 253 14.41 34.55 1.28
C SER A 253 15.09 35.51 0.28
N ALA A 254 14.74 35.46 -0.99
CA ALA A 254 15.26 36.36 -2.03
C ALA A 254 14.36 37.59 -2.28
N GLY A 255 13.16 37.65 -1.69
CA GLY A 255 12.19 38.73 -1.86
C GLY A 255 11.90 39.54 -0.58
N GLY A 256 12.68 39.33 0.49
CA GLY A 256 12.70 40.13 1.72
C GLY A 256 14.10 40.63 2.01
#